data_e48c845c4494bfd0d5dffb085194263d
#
_entry.id   e48c845c4494bfd0d5dffb085194263d
#
_cell.length_a   1.000
_cell.length_b   1.000
_cell.length_c   1.000
_cell.angle_alpha   90.00
_cell.angle_beta   90.00
_cell.angle_gamma   90.00
#
_symmetry.space_group_name_H-M   'P 1'
#
loop_
_entity.id
_entity.type
_entity.pdbx_description
1 polymer ?
#
loop_
_entity_poly.entity_id
_entity_poly.type
_entity_poly.pdbx_seq_one_letter_code
_entity_poly.pdbx_strand_id
1 'polypeptide(L)'
;LIIVNHQLSASQARNLELKLKVRVIDKTELILDIFASRATTHIGKLQVELAQLNHLSTRLIRGWTHLERQKGGIGLRGPGETQLETDRRLIGHRIKRLKARLDKAHKQKQLNSYSRKKSRNKLVALVGYTNAGKTTLFNSLTNSKQLAADKLFATLDSVTRKNIDPELGPILFSDTVGFISELPTQLIESFKATLDELKSADLLLHIVDISDIDHRQKEKEVNKILDELNLESIPQIRVNNKCDIKGSHQKPTEKEVWISAEKDMGIDDLRDIINKELFNGMYKGWISLEASLGKIRAKLFRMGCINEEKTSSTGQMYAHINIGKDELDNLIGINGFALCKHEDIILEL
;
A
#
# COMPACT_ATOMS: atom_id res chain seq x y z
N LEU A 1 18.13 3.98 -29.04
CA LEU A 1 17.95 3.95 -27.58
C LEU A 1 18.67 2.74 -27.00
N ILE A 2 19.47 2.94 -25.94
CA ILE A 2 20.11 1.87 -25.17
C ILE A 2 19.62 1.97 -23.74
N ILE A 3 19.22 0.83 -23.19
CA ILE A 3 18.78 0.71 -21.78
C ILE A 3 19.86 -0.07 -21.03
N VAL A 4 20.35 0.51 -19.94
CA VAL A 4 21.38 -0.11 -19.09
C VAL A 4 20.71 -0.51 -17.76
N ASN A 5 20.75 -1.82 -17.45
CA ASN A 5 20.18 -2.35 -16.21
C ASN A 5 21.08 -2.06 -14.98
N HIS A 6 21.60 -0.85 -14.90
CA HIS A 6 22.45 -0.38 -13.81
C HIS A 6 22.33 1.12 -13.67
N GLN A 7 22.60 1.67 -12.48
CA GLN A 7 22.65 3.11 -12.29
C GLN A 7 23.95 3.67 -12.89
N LEU A 8 23.84 4.63 -13.79
CA LEU A 8 24.98 5.29 -14.40
C LEU A 8 25.22 6.66 -13.73
N SER A 9 26.50 7.00 -13.59
CA SER A 9 26.86 8.39 -13.29
C SER A 9 26.57 9.27 -14.52
N ALA A 10 26.37 10.57 -14.32
CA ALA A 10 26.13 11.51 -15.41
C ALA A 10 27.25 11.51 -16.45
N SER A 11 28.50 11.33 -16.02
CA SER A 11 29.67 11.22 -16.92
C SER A 11 29.70 9.92 -17.72
N GLN A 12 29.32 8.80 -17.10
CA GLN A 12 29.25 7.51 -17.82
C GLN A 12 28.14 7.54 -18.88
N ALA A 13 26.94 8.01 -18.53
CA ALA A 13 25.83 8.14 -19.47
C ALA A 13 26.24 9.01 -20.67
N ARG A 14 26.80 10.20 -20.42
CA ARG A 14 27.28 11.10 -21.46
C ARG A 14 28.37 10.47 -22.36
N ASN A 15 29.36 9.80 -21.77
CA ASN A 15 30.44 9.15 -22.56
C ASN A 15 29.89 8.05 -23.44
N LEU A 16 28.91 7.28 -22.95
CA LEU A 16 28.23 6.27 -23.76
C LEU A 16 27.45 6.90 -24.92
N GLU A 17 26.66 7.96 -24.64
CA GLU A 17 25.91 8.67 -25.68
C GLU A 17 26.81 9.27 -26.76
N LEU A 18 27.92 9.88 -26.36
CA LEU A 18 28.91 10.44 -27.32
C LEU A 18 29.53 9.37 -28.20
N LYS A 19 29.89 8.20 -27.64
CA LYS A 19 30.48 7.10 -28.38
C LYS A 19 29.49 6.37 -29.27
N LEU A 20 28.29 6.15 -28.78
CA LEU A 20 27.26 5.34 -29.44
C LEU A 20 26.33 6.17 -30.34
N LYS A 21 26.37 7.50 -30.20
CA LYS A 21 25.48 8.46 -30.91
C LYS A 21 23.99 8.14 -30.79
N VAL A 22 23.58 7.56 -29.65
CA VAL A 22 22.20 7.25 -29.33
C VAL A 22 21.94 7.60 -27.87
N ARG A 23 20.66 7.88 -27.54
CA ARG A 23 20.25 8.13 -26.16
C ARG A 23 20.47 6.89 -25.30
N VAL A 24 21.03 7.08 -24.10
CA VAL A 24 21.27 6.02 -23.11
C VAL A 24 20.41 6.32 -21.89
N ILE A 25 19.58 5.37 -21.51
CA ILE A 25 18.71 5.43 -20.33
C ILE A 25 19.23 4.40 -19.32
N ASP A 26 19.41 4.82 -18.08
CA ASP A 26 19.77 3.92 -16.99
C ASP A 26 18.53 3.36 -16.28
N LYS A 27 18.74 2.37 -15.39
CA LYS A 27 17.66 1.75 -14.60
C LYS A 27 16.81 2.77 -13.85
N THR A 28 17.43 3.80 -13.25
CA THR A 28 16.72 4.84 -12.47
C THR A 28 15.84 5.68 -13.37
N GLU A 29 16.33 6.15 -14.50
CA GLU A 29 15.57 6.95 -15.45
C GLU A 29 14.39 6.17 -16.02
N LEU A 30 14.62 4.89 -16.38
CA LEU A 30 13.55 4.00 -16.85
C LEU A 30 12.44 3.81 -15.81
N ILE A 31 12.78 3.59 -14.52
CA ILE A 31 11.81 3.47 -13.44
C ILE A 31 11.01 4.75 -13.30
N LEU A 32 11.67 5.93 -13.34
CA LEU A 32 11.01 7.22 -13.27
C LEU A 32 10.04 7.44 -14.44
N ASP A 33 10.38 7.04 -15.65
CA ASP A 33 9.51 7.16 -16.83
C ASP A 33 8.32 6.21 -16.73
N ILE A 34 8.51 4.98 -16.22
CA ILE A 34 7.41 4.06 -15.93
C ILE A 34 6.47 4.68 -14.88
N PHE A 35 7.00 5.26 -13.81
CA PHE A 35 6.21 5.91 -12.78
C PHE A 35 5.44 7.13 -13.33
N ALA A 36 6.06 7.93 -14.18
CA ALA A 36 5.38 9.05 -14.83
C ALA A 36 4.19 8.61 -15.68
N SER A 37 4.31 7.47 -16.36
CA SER A 37 3.21 6.90 -17.16
C SER A 37 2.11 6.27 -16.31
N ARG A 38 2.41 5.87 -15.05
CA ARG A 38 1.48 5.14 -14.16
C ARG A 38 0.79 6.04 -13.13
N ALA A 39 1.37 7.19 -12.80
CA ALA A 39 0.80 8.11 -11.81
C ALA A 39 -0.56 8.63 -12.27
N THR A 40 -1.62 8.22 -11.57
CA THR A 40 -3.00 8.63 -11.87
C THR A 40 -3.47 9.73 -10.92
N THR A 41 -3.09 9.64 -9.65
CA THR A 41 -3.50 10.61 -8.64
C THR A 41 -2.70 11.91 -8.72
N HIS A 42 -3.29 12.99 -8.22
CA HIS A 42 -2.60 14.27 -8.13
C HIS A 42 -1.34 14.20 -7.26
N ILE A 43 -1.39 13.46 -6.15
CA ILE A 43 -0.25 13.27 -5.24
C ILE A 43 0.84 12.44 -5.92
N GLY A 44 0.49 11.31 -6.54
CA GLY A 44 1.42 10.47 -7.28
C GLY A 44 2.16 11.24 -8.39
N LYS A 45 1.44 12.05 -9.16
CA LYS A 45 2.06 12.92 -10.19
C LYS A 45 3.06 13.92 -9.61
N LEU A 46 2.72 14.57 -8.47
CA LEU A 46 3.64 15.48 -7.78
C LEU A 46 4.88 14.75 -7.24
N GLN A 47 4.71 13.54 -6.72
CA GLN A 47 5.82 12.72 -6.21
C GLN A 47 6.78 12.31 -7.32
N VAL A 48 6.24 11.85 -8.45
CA VAL A 48 7.04 11.47 -9.62
C VAL A 48 7.77 12.69 -10.19
N GLU A 49 7.08 13.83 -10.35
CA GLU A 49 7.71 15.06 -10.81
C GLU A 49 8.84 15.50 -9.88
N LEU A 50 8.65 15.40 -8.56
CA LEU A 50 9.69 15.69 -7.58
C LEU A 50 10.89 14.76 -7.72
N ALA A 51 10.65 13.46 -7.90
CA ALA A 51 11.71 12.46 -8.09
C ALA A 51 12.50 12.72 -9.38
N GLN A 52 11.81 13.00 -10.50
CA GLN A 52 12.43 13.34 -11.78
C GLN A 52 13.29 14.61 -11.68
N LEU A 53 12.80 15.67 -11.03
CA LEU A 53 13.57 16.91 -10.86
C LEU A 53 14.78 16.72 -9.93
N ASN A 54 14.65 15.92 -8.86
CA ASN A 54 15.79 15.57 -8.01
C ASN A 54 16.83 14.81 -8.82
N HIS A 55 16.43 13.82 -9.60
CA HIS A 55 17.33 13.05 -10.48
C HIS A 55 18.02 13.96 -11.51
N LEU A 56 17.26 14.82 -12.18
CA LEU A 56 17.78 15.79 -13.13
C LEU A 56 18.78 16.75 -12.49
N SER A 57 18.49 17.25 -11.28
CA SER A 57 19.39 18.17 -10.56
C SER A 57 20.77 17.56 -10.29
N THR A 58 20.81 16.25 -9.93
CA THR A 58 22.08 15.54 -9.70
C THR A 58 22.90 15.33 -10.98
N ARG A 59 22.23 15.21 -12.12
CA ARG A 59 22.87 15.06 -13.43
C ARG A 59 23.41 16.39 -13.97
N LEU A 60 22.71 17.48 -13.76
CA LEU A 60 23.18 18.82 -14.16
C LEU A 60 24.49 19.21 -13.49
N ILE A 61 24.67 18.91 -12.20
CA ILE A 61 25.89 19.26 -11.45
C ILE A 61 27.13 18.55 -11.99
N ARG A 62 26.98 17.31 -12.47
CA ARG A 62 28.11 16.46 -12.88
C ARG A 62 28.35 16.41 -14.39
N GLY A 63 27.40 16.85 -15.20
CA GLY A 63 27.51 16.80 -16.67
C GLY A 63 28.36 17.93 -17.29
N TRP A 64 28.61 19.01 -16.55
CA TRP A 64 29.17 20.26 -17.11
C TRP A 64 30.57 20.63 -16.60
N THR A 65 31.20 19.82 -15.76
CA THR A 65 32.56 20.08 -15.20
C THR A 65 33.65 20.20 -16.27
N HIS A 66 33.40 19.78 -17.52
CA HIS A 66 34.37 19.91 -18.59
C HIS A 66 34.32 21.23 -19.37
N LEU A 67 33.26 22.01 -19.24
CA LEU A 67 33.16 23.35 -19.88
C LEU A 67 33.96 24.41 -19.13
N GLU A 68 34.24 24.21 -17.85
CA GLU A 68 35.06 25.10 -17.03
C GLU A 68 36.54 25.14 -17.43
N ARG A 69 37.03 24.06 -18.11
CA ARG A 69 38.44 23.95 -18.48
C ARG A 69 38.80 24.55 -19.85
N GLN A 70 37.85 25.04 -20.62
CA GLN A 70 38.12 25.42 -22.01
C GLN A 70 38.35 26.92 -22.24
N LYS A 71 38.27 27.80 -21.24
CA LYS A 71 38.75 29.19 -21.38
C LYS A 71 39.35 29.70 -20.09
N GLY A 72 40.67 29.62 -20.01
CA GLY A 72 41.45 30.26 -18.97
C GLY A 72 41.28 31.76 -19.03
N GLY A 73 41.18 32.36 -17.87
CA GLY A 73 41.11 33.80 -17.64
C GLY A 73 40.46 34.07 -16.32
N ILE A 74 41.21 34.52 -15.34
CA ILE A 74 40.71 35.00 -14.06
C ILE A 74 39.73 36.12 -14.34
N GLY A 75 38.42 35.89 -14.13
CA GLY A 75 37.42 36.95 -14.08
C GLY A 75 36.33 36.99 -15.15
N LEU A 76 36.32 36.11 -16.18
CA LEU A 76 35.27 36.08 -17.19
C LEU A 76 34.35 34.88 -17.00
N ARG A 77 33.21 35.07 -16.35
CA ARG A 77 32.09 34.10 -16.38
C ARG A 77 31.62 33.96 -17.83
N GLY A 78 31.80 32.77 -18.42
CA GLY A 78 31.27 32.51 -19.76
C GLY A 78 29.74 32.44 -19.75
N PRO A 79 29.06 32.69 -20.91
CA PRO A 79 27.59 32.65 -21.01
C PRO A 79 26.98 31.28 -20.63
N GLY A 80 27.76 30.18 -20.67
CA GLY A 80 27.34 28.85 -20.26
C GLY A 80 27.23 28.65 -18.74
N GLU A 81 28.06 29.31 -17.94
CA GLU A 81 27.98 29.25 -16.47
C GLU A 81 26.72 29.92 -15.95
N THR A 82 26.36 31.09 -16.49
CA THR A 82 25.15 31.82 -16.11
C THR A 82 23.88 31.07 -16.44
N GLN A 83 23.86 30.35 -17.57
CA GLN A 83 22.69 29.54 -17.96
C GLN A 83 22.51 28.36 -17.04
N LEU A 84 23.57 27.62 -16.74
CA LEU A 84 23.54 26.47 -15.84
C LEU A 84 23.14 26.85 -14.42
N GLU A 85 23.65 27.97 -13.92
CA GLU A 85 23.28 28.50 -12.60
C GLU A 85 21.82 28.93 -12.55
N THR A 86 21.32 29.54 -13.64
CA THR A 86 19.92 29.90 -13.79
C THR A 86 19.01 28.68 -13.83
N ASP A 87 19.35 27.64 -14.62
CA ASP A 87 18.60 26.41 -14.72
C ASP A 87 18.55 25.67 -13.37
N ARG A 88 19.70 25.61 -12.68
CA ARG A 88 19.78 25.03 -11.32
C ARG A 88 18.89 25.77 -10.33
N ARG A 89 18.86 27.08 -10.38
CA ARG A 89 18.01 27.92 -9.54
C ARG A 89 16.52 27.68 -9.84
N LEU A 90 16.17 27.61 -11.11
CA LEU A 90 14.78 27.31 -11.53
C LEU A 90 14.31 25.94 -11.06
N ILE A 91 15.15 24.90 -11.22
CA ILE A 91 14.85 23.55 -10.73
C ILE A 91 14.74 23.55 -9.20
N GLY A 92 15.64 24.21 -8.48
CA GLY A 92 15.57 24.35 -7.04
C GLY A 92 14.27 25.02 -6.56
N HIS A 93 13.84 26.09 -7.24
CA HIS A 93 12.56 26.74 -6.96
C HIS A 93 11.37 25.81 -7.23
N ARG A 94 11.42 25.02 -8.31
CA ARG A 94 10.35 24.09 -8.65
C ARG A 94 10.26 22.95 -7.62
N ILE A 95 11.39 22.38 -7.21
CA ILE A 95 11.48 21.39 -6.13
C ILE A 95 10.86 21.92 -4.83
N LYS A 96 11.22 23.15 -4.42
CA LYS A 96 10.67 23.78 -3.22
C LYS A 96 9.15 23.94 -3.28
N ARG A 97 8.62 24.38 -4.42
CA ARG A 97 7.17 24.50 -4.63
C ARG A 97 6.46 23.17 -4.59
N LEU A 98 7.04 22.13 -5.20
CA LEU A 98 6.47 20.77 -5.21
C LEU A 98 6.45 20.17 -3.80
N LYS A 99 7.54 20.31 -3.02
CA LYS A 99 7.59 19.88 -1.62
C LYS A 99 6.48 20.55 -0.81
N ALA A 100 6.30 21.86 -0.92
CA ALA A 100 5.25 22.56 -0.20
C ALA A 100 3.82 22.11 -0.58
N ARG A 101 3.59 21.78 -1.87
CA ARG A 101 2.30 21.22 -2.33
C ARG A 101 2.07 19.80 -1.79
N LEU A 102 3.11 18.97 -1.80
CA LEU A 102 3.06 17.62 -1.25
C LEU A 102 2.78 17.65 0.25
N ASP A 103 3.47 18.49 1.02
CA ASP A 103 3.25 18.64 2.47
C ASP A 103 1.79 19.02 2.77
N LYS A 104 1.21 19.93 1.98
CA LYS A 104 -0.20 20.32 2.12
C LYS A 104 -1.14 19.17 1.82
N ALA A 105 -0.90 18.43 0.74
CA ALA A 105 -1.71 17.29 0.35
C ALA A 105 -1.62 16.13 1.37
N HIS A 106 -0.42 15.89 1.94
CA HIS A 106 -0.21 14.89 2.99
C HIS A 106 -0.93 15.26 4.29
N LYS A 107 -0.87 16.52 4.73
CA LYS A 107 -1.64 16.98 5.90
C LYS A 107 -3.13 16.72 5.73
N GLN A 108 -3.68 17.01 4.55
CA GLN A 108 -5.09 16.73 4.26
C GLN A 108 -5.39 15.22 4.29
N LYS A 109 -4.50 14.39 3.75
CA LYS A 109 -4.65 12.93 3.77
C LYS A 109 -4.54 12.35 5.18
N GLN A 110 -3.67 12.90 6.02
CA GLN A 110 -3.56 12.53 7.44
C GLN A 110 -4.83 12.87 8.23
N LEU A 111 -5.44 14.04 8.01
CA LEU A 111 -6.72 14.39 8.64
C LEU A 111 -7.82 13.39 8.26
N ASN A 112 -7.88 12.98 7.00
CA ASN A 112 -8.82 11.97 6.53
C ASN A 112 -8.50 10.56 7.12
N SER A 113 -7.24 10.25 7.37
CA SER A 113 -6.82 9.00 8.02
C SER A 113 -7.18 9.00 9.51
N TYR A 114 -7.06 10.12 10.20
CA TYR A 114 -7.45 10.25 11.60
C TYR A 114 -8.95 10.00 11.82
N SER A 115 -9.80 10.50 10.91
CA SER A 115 -11.25 10.21 10.97
C SER A 115 -11.56 8.73 10.74
N ARG A 116 -10.75 8.02 9.92
CA ARG A 116 -10.85 6.56 9.73
C ARG A 116 -10.47 5.77 10.98
N LYS A 117 -9.40 6.16 11.69
CA LYS A 117 -9.02 5.55 12.98
C LYS A 117 -10.14 5.68 14.02
N LYS A 118 -10.89 6.79 13.99
CA LYS A 118 -12.05 6.99 14.87
C LYS A 118 -13.23 6.05 14.56
N SER A 119 -13.33 5.53 13.32
CA SER A 119 -14.37 4.56 12.92
C SER A 119 -14.06 3.11 13.27
N ARG A 120 -12.91 2.83 13.91
CA ARG A 120 -12.45 1.49 14.34
C ARG A 120 -12.32 0.44 13.23
N ASN A 121 -12.30 0.85 11.96
CA ASN A 121 -12.01 -0.08 10.89
C ASN A 121 -10.53 -0.48 10.92
N LYS A 122 -10.25 -1.77 10.92
CA LYS A 122 -8.89 -2.29 10.82
C LYS A 122 -8.33 -2.06 9.43
N LEU A 123 -7.05 -1.71 9.33
CA LEU A 123 -6.36 -1.48 8.07
C LEU A 123 -5.34 -2.60 7.80
N VAL A 124 -5.55 -3.32 6.71
CA VAL A 124 -4.63 -4.35 6.21
C VAL A 124 -3.93 -3.82 4.96
N ALA A 125 -2.62 -3.74 4.99
CA ALA A 125 -1.83 -3.28 3.86
C ALA A 125 -1.11 -4.45 3.16
N LEU A 126 -1.20 -4.48 1.83
CA LEU A 126 -0.53 -5.46 1.00
C LEU A 126 0.86 -4.94 0.63
N VAL A 127 1.90 -5.66 0.99
CA VAL A 127 3.30 -5.34 0.69
C VAL A 127 3.95 -6.50 -0.05
N GLY A 128 5.00 -6.23 -0.81
CA GLY A 128 5.72 -7.28 -1.53
C GLY A 128 6.37 -6.75 -2.80
N TYR A 129 7.14 -7.61 -3.44
CA TYR A 129 7.86 -7.26 -4.67
C TYR A 129 6.92 -6.92 -5.82
N THR A 130 7.42 -6.20 -6.85
CA THR A 130 6.66 -5.97 -8.08
C THR A 130 6.26 -7.29 -8.71
N ASN A 131 5.05 -7.35 -9.27
CA ASN A 131 4.50 -8.55 -9.90
C ASN A 131 4.28 -9.77 -8.99
N ALA A 132 4.32 -9.61 -7.66
CA ALA A 132 4.01 -10.70 -6.73
C ALA A 132 2.50 -11.05 -6.65
N GLY A 133 1.64 -10.29 -7.33
CA GLY A 133 0.19 -10.52 -7.37
C GLY A 133 -0.60 -9.74 -6.32
N LYS A 134 -0.05 -8.63 -5.77
CA LYS A 134 -0.73 -7.78 -4.77
C LYS A 134 -2.08 -7.26 -5.25
N THR A 135 -2.12 -6.65 -6.42
CA THR A 135 -3.33 -6.06 -7.00
C THR A 135 -4.37 -7.14 -7.35
N THR A 136 -3.93 -8.33 -7.79
CA THR A 136 -4.81 -9.48 -8.04
C THR A 136 -5.48 -9.91 -6.75
N LEU A 137 -4.69 -10.12 -5.68
CA LEU A 137 -5.21 -10.46 -4.37
C LEU A 137 -6.13 -9.37 -3.79
N PHE A 138 -5.74 -8.10 -3.95
CA PHE A 138 -6.58 -6.96 -3.54
C PHE A 138 -7.94 -6.98 -4.23
N ASN A 139 -7.98 -7.27 -5.53
CA ASN A 139 -9.23 -7.37 -6.29
C ASN A 139 -10.11 -8.52 -5.79
N SER A 140 -9.52 -9.68 -5.51
CA SER A 140 -10.23 -10.84 -4.95
C SER A 140 -10.81 -10.52 -3.56
N LEU A 141 -10.04 -9.90 -2.66
CA LEU A 141 -10.48 -9.55 -1.31
C LEU A 141 -11.50 -8.40 -1.24
N THR A 142 -11.51 -7.49 -2.22
CA THR A 142 -12.37 -6.29 -2.21
C THR A 142 -13.44 -6.28 -3.30
N ASN A 143 -13.50 -7.34 -4.11
CA ASN A 143 -14.36 -7.43 -5.29
C ASN A 143 -14.25 -6.20 -6.20
N SER A 144 -13.04 -5.63 -6.29
CA SER A 144 -12.75 -4.46 -7.11
C SER A 144 -12.16 -4.90 -8.46
N LYS A 145 -12.29 -4.03 -9.46
CA LYS A 145 -11.74 -4.26 -10.81
C LYS A 145 -10.59 -3.32 -11.09
N GLN A 146 -9.56 -3.32 -10.24
CA GLN A 146 -8.35 -2.60 -10.57
C GLN A 146 -7.58 -3.31 -11.68
N LEU A 147 -6.86 -2.55 -12.47
CA LEU A 147 -6.03 -3.10 -13.54
C LEU A 147 -4.88 -3.93 -12.93
N ALA A 148 -5.14 -5.22 -12.74
CA ALA A 148 -4.07 -6.18 -12.48
C ALA A 148 -3.43 -6.51 -13.83
N ALA A 149 -2.19 -6.13 -14.02
CA ALA A 149 -1.45 -6.41 -15.24
C ALA A 149 -0.11 -7.06 -14.88
N ASP A 150 0.33 -7.99 -15.71
CA ASP A 150 1.67 -8.58 -15.63
C ASP A 150 2.72 -7.56 -16.10
N LYS A 151 2.79 -6.45 -15.36
CA LYS A 151 3.67 -5.31 -15.64
C LYS A 151 4.27 -4.78 -14.35
N LEU A 152 5.52 -4.41 -14.40
CA LEU A 152 6.18 -3.75 -13.27
C LEU A 152 5.43 -2.48 -12.88
N PHE A 153 5.24 -2.29 -11.57
CA PHE A 153 4.55 -1.12 -10.99
C PHE A 153 3.13 -0.92 -11.56
N ALA A 154 2.34 -2.00 -11.60
CA ALA A 154 0.94 -1.92 -12.00
C ALA A 154 0.17 -0.94 -11.09
N THR A 155 0.50 -0.91 -9.79
CA THR A 155 -0.02 0.03 -8.80
C THR A 155 1.10 0.97 -8.36
N LEU A 156 0.94 2.27 -8.57
CA LEU A 156 1.83 3.32 -8.07
C LEU A 156 1.19 4.10 -6.93
N ASP A 157 -0.07 4.43 -7.08
CA ASP A 157 -0.85 5.14 -6.08
C ASP A 157 -1.49 4.15 -5.10
N SER A 158 -1.36 4.35 -3.79
CA SER A 158 -2.02 3.51 -2.81
C SER A 158 -3.54 3.64 -2.92
N VAL A 159 -4.23 2.53 -3.06
CA VAL A 159 -5.69 2.49 -3.14
C VAL A 159 -6.25 1.72 -1.95
N THR A 160 -7.12 2.38 -1.19
CA THR A 160 -7.78 1.77 -0.04
C THR A 160 -9.25 1.48 -0.36
N ARG A 161 -9.71 0.26 -0.09
CA ARG A 161 -11.10 -0.16 -0.26
C ARG A 161 -11.59 -0.87 0.99
N LYS A 162 -12.89 -0.71 1.28
CA LYS A 162 -13.55 -1.48 2.31
C LYS A 162 -13.81 -2.89 1.78
N ASN A 163 -13.58 -3.89 2.62
CA ASN A 163 -14.02 -5.24 2.35
C ASN A 163 -15.55 -5.28 2.22
N ILE A 164 -16.03 -6.09 1.28
CA ILE A 164 -17.47 -6.29 1.03
C ILE A 164 -17.94 -7.60 1.65
N ASP A 165 -17.02 -8.54 1.92
CA ASP A 165 -17.35 -9.84 2.47
C ASP A 165 -17.75 -9.72 3.94
N PRO A 166 -19.00 -10.10 4.31
CA PRO A 166 -19.45 -10.07 5.71
C PRO A 166 -18.64 -10.99 6.63
N GLU A 167 -17.93 -11.97 6.06
CA GLU A 167 -17.13 -12.93 6.84
C GLU A 167 -15.84 -12.34 7.39
N LEU A 168 -15.32 -11.31 6.72
CA LEU A 168 -14.11 -10.60 7.11
C LEU A 168 -14.46 -9.37 7.94
N GLY A 169 -15.14 -9.17 8.85
CA GLY A 169 -15.35 -7.95 9.68
C GLY A 169 -15.15 -6.61 8.96
N PRO A 170 -15.11 -5.50 9.68
CA PRO A 170 -14.96 -4.15 9.10
C PRO A 170 -13.49 -3.83 8.77
N ILE A 171 -12.96 -4.46 7.73
CA ILE A 171 -11.57 -4.32 7.28
C ILE A 171 -11.47 -3.38 6.07
N LEU A 172 -10.43 -2.56 6.08
CA LEU A 172 -9.97 -1.79 4.94
C LEU A 172 -8.71 -2.45 4.39
N PHE A 173 -8.72 -2.79 3.11
CA PHE A 173 -7.52 -3.25 2.41
C PHE A 173 -6.88 -2.09 1.68
N SER A 174 -5.53 -2.03 1.71
CA SER A 174 -4.74 -1.05 0.97
C SER A 174 -3.76 -1.76 0.05
N ASP A 175 -3.93 -1.58 -1.26
CA ASP A 175 -2.93 -1.98 -2.25
C ASP A 175 -1.83 -0.91 -2.31
N THR A 176 -0.57 -1.33 -2.30
CA THR A 176 0.58 -0.44 -2.25
C THR A 176 1.52 -0.62 -3.43
N VAL A 177 2.43 0.32 -3.59
CA VAL A 177 3.49 0.24 -4.61
C VAL A 177 4.31 -1.04 -4.42
N GLY A 178 4.58 -1.74 -5.52
CA GLY A 178 5.49 -2.89 -5.47
C GLY A 178 6.94 -2.46 -5.26
N PHE A 179 7.64 -3.18 -4.41
CA PHE A 179 9.08 -2.99 -4.23
C PHE A 179 9.87 -3.62 -5.37
N ILE A 180 11.04 -3.05 -5.66
CA ILE A 180 12.00 -3.57 -6.64
C ILE A 180 13.40 -3.46 -6.04
N SER A 181 14.30 -4.33 -6.46
CA SER A 181 15.70 -4.26 -6.06
C SER A 181 16.35 -2.93 -6.46
N GLU A 182 17.18 -2.42 -5.56
CA GLU A 182 17.95 -1.19 -5.78
C GLU A 182 17.04 0.01 -6.12
N LEU A 183 15.92 0.18 -5.38
CA LEU A 183 15.13 1.40 -5.51
C LEU A 183 16.04 2.61 -5.25
N PRO A 184 16.10 3.57 -6.18
CA PRO A 184 16.89 4.78 -5.96
C PRO A 184 16.42 5.52 -4.70
N THR A 185 17.36 5.95 -3.86
CA THR A 185 17.07 6.67 -2.60
C THR A 185 16.18 7.89 -2.82
N GLN A 186 16.34 8.58 -3.95
CA GLN A 186 15.51 9.72 -4.35
C GLN A 186 14.04 9.35 -4.56
N LEU A 187 13.77 8.11 -5.03
CA LEU A 187 12.40 7.58 -5.13
C LEU A 187 11.86 7.24 -3.75
N ILE A 188 12.63 6.57 -2.91
CA ILE A 188 12.23 6.26 -1.53
C ILE A 188 11.86 7.55 -0.80
N GLU A 189 12.66 8.59 -0.88
CA GLU A 189 12.36 9.90 -0.27
C GLU A 189 11.07 10.54 -0.83
N SER A 190 10.86 10.47 -2.14
CA SER A 190 9.68 11.05 -2.77
C SER A 190 8.40 10.30 -2.42
N PHE A 191 8.47 8.97 -2.24
CA PHE A 191 7.35 8.12 -1.87
C PHE A 191 7.24 7.86 -0.36
N LYS A 192 8.20 8.35 0.45
CA LYS A 192 8.23 8.14 1.90
C LYS A 192 6.89 8.42 2.57
N ALA A 193 6.23 9.50 2.19
CA ALA A 193 4.95 9.87 2.78
C ALA A 193 3.79 8.93 2.35
N THR A 194 3.87 8.29 1.18
CA THR A 194 2.93 7.24 0.77
C THR A 194 3.23 5.94 1.52
N LEU A 195 4.51 5.63 1.73
CA LEU A 195 4.95 4.48 2.52
C LEU A 195 4.69 4.69 4.01
N ASP A 196 4.70 5.93 4.51
CA ASP A 196 4.31 6.25 5.89
C ASP A 196 2.84 5.91 6.20
N GLU A 197 1.99 5.73 5.19
CA GLU A 197 0.63 5.20 5.40
C GLU A 197 0.64 3.77 5.93
N LEU A 198 1.66 2.98 5.59
CA LEU A 198 1.85 1.63 6.13
C LEU A 198 1.99 1.64 7.65
N LYS A 199 2.53 2.71 8.26
CA LYS A 199 2.62 2.89 9.73
C LYS A 199 1.25 2.94 10.41
N SER A 200 0.20 3.18 9.65
CA SER A 200 -1.17 3.18 10.15
C SER A 200 -1.88 1.83 9.96
N ALA A 201 -1.23 0.86 9.36
CA ALA A 201 -1.78 -0.48 9.18
C ALA A 201 -1.80 -1.24 10.51
N ASP A 202 -2.85 -2.02 10.71
CA ASP A 202 -2.96 -2.95 11.84
C ASP A 202 -2.32 -4.31 11.52
N LEU A 203 -2.18 -4.63 10.21
CA LEU A 203 -1.62 -5.88 9.71
C LEU A 203 -0.98 -5.66 8.33
N LEU A 204 0.17 -6.29 8.10
CA LEU A 204 0.81 -6.36 6.80
C LEU A 204 0.63 -7.76 6.19
N LEU A 205 0.19 -7.83 4.94
CA LEU A 205 0.24 -9.04 4.12
C LEU A 205 1.46 -8.96 3.22
N HIS A 206 2.50 -9.74 3.52
CA HIS A 206 3.70 -9.81 2.69
C HIS A 206 3.51 -10.85 1.60
N ILE A 207 3.19 -10.40 0.40
CA ILE A 207 2.94 -11.25 -0.76
C ILE A 207 4.26 -11.63 -1.44
N VAL A 208 4.53 -12.92 -1.50
CA VAL A 208 5.72 -13.51 -2.10
C VAL A 208 5.31 -14.38 -3.29
N ASP A 209 5.87 -14.12 -4.47
CA ASP A 209 5.71 -14.99 -5.63
C ASP A 209 6.61 -16.21 -5.49
N ILE A 210 6.05 -17.34 -5.07
CA ILE A 210 6.84 -18.56 -4.87
C ILE A 210 7.21 -19.29 -6.16
N SER A 211 6.61 -18.91 -7.29
CA SER A 211 7.00 -19.45 -8.61
C SER A 211 8.34 -18.89 -9.11
N ASP A 212 8.75 -17.74 -8.57
CA ASP A 212 10.02 -17.10 -8.91
C ASP A 212 11.20 -17.81 -8.23
N ILE A 213 12.26 -18.08 -8.98
CA ILE A 213 13.48 -18.75 -8.48
C ILE A 213 14.15 -17.90 -7.39
N ASP A 214 14.13 -16.57 -7.56
CA ASP A 214 14.79 -15.62 -6.67
C ASP A 214 13.88 -15.09 -5.56
N HIS A 215 12.72 -15.75 -5.32
CA HIS A 215 11.73 -15.27 -4.34
C HIS A 215 12.31 -14.99 -2.95
N ARG A 216 13.25 -15.83 -2.47
CA ARG A 216 13.90 -15.65 -1.16
C ARG A 216 14.76 -14.39 -1.08
N GLN A 217 15.46 -14.03 -2.18
CA GLN A 217 16.26 -12.82 -2.23
C GLN A 217 15.34 -11.59 -2.27
N LYS A 218 14.30 -11.64 -3.11
CA LYS A 218 13.30 -10.57 -3.23
C LYS A 218 12.57 -10.33 -1.91
N GLU A 219 12.24 -11.39 -1.18
CA GLU A 219 11.64 -11.31 0.17
C GLU A 219 12.58 -10.57 1.15
N LYS A 220 13.87 -10.90 1.16
CA LYS A 220 14.86 -10.21 2.00
C LYS A 220 14.98 -8.72 1.67
N GLU A 221 14.93 -8.37 0.39
CA GLU A 221 14.97 -6.97 -0.05
C GLU A 221 13.74 -6.19 0.42
N VAL A 222 12.55 -6.80 0.35
CA VAL A 222 11.32 -6.20 0.89
C VAL A 222 11.42 -6.00 2.39
N ASN A 223 11.85 -7.02 3.14
CA ASN A 223 12.02 -6.93 4.59
C ASN A 223 12.99 -5.80 4.97
N LYS A 224 14.12 -5.68 4.27
CA LYS A 224 15.07 -4.58 4.50
C LYS A 224 14.41 -3.20 4.34
N ILE A 225 13.55 -3.03 3.35
CA ILE A 225 12.83 -1.75 3.16
C ILE A 225 11.80 -1.53 4.28
N LEU A 226 11.10 -2.58 4.72
CA LEU A 226 10.17 -2.49 5.85
C LEU A 226 10.90 -2.10 7.15
N ASP A 227 12.10 -2.64 7.38
CA ASP A 227 12.98 -2.28 8.50
C ASP A 227 13.42 -0.81 8.42
N GLU A 228 13.87 -0.34 7.25
CA GLU A 228 14.22 1.07 7.01
C GLU A 228 13.05 2.04 7.26
N LEU A 229 11.81 1.57 7.11
CA LEU A 229 10.59 2.34 7.38
C LEU A 229 10.11 2.22 8.83
N ASN A 230 10.79 1.43 9.68
CA ASN A 230 10.40 1.11 11.07
C ASN A 230 9.00 0.49 11.16
N LEU A 231 8.72 -0.51 10.34
CA LEU A 231 7.44 -1.23 10.29
C LEU A 231 7.48 -2.59 10.98
N GLU A 232 8.58 -2.95 11.65
CA GLU A 232 8.81 -4.22 12.33
C GLU A 232 7.79 -4.50 13.46
N SER A 233 7.24 -3.43 14.05
CA SER A 233 6.26 -3.54 15.14
C SER A 233 4.84 -3.94 14.67
N ILE A 234 4.58 -3.90 13.37
CA ILE A 234 3.27 -4.26 12.82
C ILE A 234 3.25 -5.76 12.56
N PRO A 235 2.19 -6.48 13.03
CA PRO A 235 2.02 -7.89 12.72
C PRO A 235 2.10 -8.16 11.22
N GLN A 236 2.72 -9.29 10.85
CA GLN A 236 2.95 -9.62 9.45
C GLN A 236 2.54 -11.06 9.17
N ILE A 237 1.76 -11.27 8.09
CA ILE A 237 1.43 -12.58 7.55
C ILE A 237 2.15 -12.74 6.20
N ARG A 238 2.88 -13.83 6.06
CA ARG A 238 3.52 -14.22 4.80
C ARG A 238 2.51 -14.93 3.90
N VAL A 239 2.30 -14.38 2.70
CA VAL A 239 1.35 -14.91 1.72
C VAL A 239 2.12 -15.44 0.52
N ASN A 240 2.26 -16.76 0.43
CA ASN A 240 2.91 -17.46 -0.67
C ASN A 240 1.95 -17.55 -1.86
N ASN A 241 2.06 -16.61 -2.77
CA ASN A 241 1.18 -16.52 -3.94
C ASN A 241 1.73 -17.31 -5.14
N LYS A 242 0.85 -17.60 -6.09
CA LYS A 242 1.11 -18.39 -7.31
C LYS A 242 1.48 -19.86 -7.01
N CYS A 243 0.91 -20.44 -5.95
CA CYS A 243 1.14 -21.82 -5.57
C CYS A 243 0.70 -22.81 -6.65
N ASP A 244 -0.26 -22.44 -7.49
CA ASP A 244 -0.76 -23.20 -8.62
C ASP A 244 0.31 -23.44 -9.70
N ILE A 245 1.23 -22.51 -9.91
CA ILE A 245 2.33 -22.65 -10.87
C ILE A 245 3.38 -23.61 -10.33
N LYS A 246 3.71 -23.52 -9.04
CA LYS A 246 4.73 -24.34 -8.40
C LYS A 246 4.24 -25.75 -8.04
N GLY A 247 2.92 -25.96 -8.03
CA GLY A 247 2.32 -27.25 -7.61
C GLY A 247 2.55 -27.57 -6.14
N SER A 248 2.89 -26.58 -5.30
CA SER A 248 3.13 -26.75 -3.87
C SER A 248 2.04 -26.07 -3.05
N HIS A 249 1.17 -26.87 -2.46
CA HIS A 249 0.19 -26.41 -1.50
C HIS A 249 0.54 -26.98 -0.13
N GLN A 250 0.79 -26.13 0.85
CA GLN A 250 1.09 -26.55 2.22
C GLN A 250 -0.05 -26.09 3.12
N LYS A 251 -0.22 -26.76 4.25
CA LYS A 251 -1.21 -26.36 5.25
C LYS A 251 -0.85 -24.97 5.79
N PRO A 252 -1.82 -24.09 5.95
CA PRO A 252 -1.59 -22.76 6.51
C PRO A 252 -1.12 -22.87 7.96
N THR A 253 -0.30 -21.90 8.37
CA THR A 253 0.10 -21.68 9.75
C THR A 253 -0.45 -20.36 10.25
N GLU A 254 -0.21 -19.99 11.51
CA GLU A 254 -0.67 -18.69 12.03
C GLU A 254 -0.09 -17.47 11.30
N LYS A 255 1.09 -17.61 10.69
CA LYS A 255 1.81 -16.51 10.05
C LYS A 255 2.11 -16.71 8.57
N GLU A 256 1.67 -17.85 8.01
CA GLU A 256 2.02 -18.20 6.63
C GLU A 256 0.88 -18.95 5.95
N VAL A 257 0.56 -18.55 4.71
CA VAL A 257 -0.50 -19.15 3.90
C VAL A 257 -0.06 -19.29 2.44
N TRP A 258 -0.56 -20.33 1.76
CA TRP A 258 -0.31 -20.59 0.32
C TRP A 258 -1.58 -20.34 -0.46
N ILE A 259 -1.50 -19.43 -1.45
CA ILE A 259 -2.65 -19.04 -2.25
C ILE A 259 -2.32 -19.02 -3.74
N SER A 260 -3.36 -19.06 -4.55
CA SER A 260 -3.36 -18.53 -5.91
C SER A 260 -4.42 -17.44 -6.01
N ALA A 261 -3.99 -16.20 -6.03
CA ALA A 261 -4.88 -15.05 -6.15
C ALA A 261 -5.61 -15.01 -7.51
N GLU A 262 -5.07 -15.65 -8.53
CA GLU A 262 -5.67 -15.74 -9.85
C GLU A 262 -6.79 -16.81 -9.93
N LYS A 263 -6.60 -17.92 -9.21
CA LYS A 263 -7.55 -19.06 -9.17
C LYS A 263 -8.42 -19.10 -7.92
N ASP A 264 -8.38 -18.07 -7.09
CA ASP A 264 -9.06 -17.96 -5.78
C ASP A 264 -8.81 -19.17 -4.84
N MET A 265 -7.63 -19.81 -4.93
CA MET A 265 -7.26 -20.93 -4.08
C MET A 265 -6.63 -20.43 -2.77
N GLY A 266 -7.03 -21.01 -1.63
CA GLY A 266 -6.49 -20.68 -0.31
C GLY A 266 -6.90 -19.28 0.21
N ILE A 267 -7.86 -18.62 -0.42
CA ILE A 267 -8.34 -17.29 -0.01
C ILE A 267 -9.11 -17.38 1.29
N ASP A 268 -9.88 -18.45 1.52
CA ASP A 268 -10.63 -18.65 2.75
C ASP A 268 -9.69 -18.87 3.94
N ASP A 269 -8.64 -19.68 3.78
CA ASP A 269 -7.59 -19.83 4.79
C ASP A 269 -6.93 -18.50 5.15
N LEU A 270 -6.67 -17.66 4.15
CA LEU A 270 -6.12 -16.31 4.36
C LEU A 270 -7.10 -15.44 5.16
N ARG A 271 -8.40 -15.50 4.85
CA ARG A 271 -9.44 -14.76 5.58
C ARG A 271 -9.51 -15.17 7.05
N ASP A 272 -9.44 -16.47 7.33
CA ASP A 272 -9.46 -16.99 8.69
C ASP A 272 -8.26 -16.52 9.51
N ILE A 273 -7.07 -16.52 8.91
CA ILE A 273 -5.85 -16.05 9.58
C ILE A 273 -5.93 -14.54 9.84
N ILE A 274 -6.39 -13.75 8.87
CA ILE A 274 -6.60 -12.30 9.04
C ILE A 274 -7.58 -12.03 10.18
N ASN A 275 -8.71 -12.74 10.22
CA ASN A 275 -9.72 -12.58 11.27
C ASN A 275 -9.17 -12.97 12.64
N LYS A 276 -8.39 -14.05 12.71
CA LYS A 276 -7.75 -14.48 13.96
C LYS A 276 -6.77 -13.42 14.46
N GLU A 277 -5.94 -12.88 13.60
CA GLU A 277 -4.90 -11.89 13.96
C GLU A 277 -5.52 -10.53 14.38
N LEU A 278 -6.54 -10.05 13.66
CA LEU A 278 -7.09 -8.71 13.89
C LEU A 278 -8.17 -8.64 14.97
N PHE A 279 -8.90 -9.73 15.19
CA PHE A 279 -10.12 -9.74 16.00
C PHE A 279 -10.15 -10.85 17.04
N ASN A 280 -9.06 -11.60 17.21
CA ASN A 280 -9.02 -12.82 18.02
C ASN A 280 -10.12 -13.83 17.61
N GLY A 281 -10.48 -13.79 16.33
CA GLY A 281 -11.59 -14.51 15.72
C GLY A 281 -12.87 -13.69 15.65
N MET A 282 -13.80 -14.16 14.82
CA MET A 282 -15.10 -13.55 14.62
C MET A 282 -16.20 -14.33 15.38
N TYR A 283 -17.19 -13.60 15.88
CA TYR A 283 -18.45 -14.15 16.37
C TYR A 283 -19.55 -13.92 15.34
N LYS A 284 -20.21 -14.99 14.92
CA LYS A 284 -21.41 -14.94 14.09
C LYS A 284 -22.56 -15.54 14.87
N GLY A 285 -23.60 -14.77 15.09
CA GLY A 285 -24.74 -15.26 15.83
C GLY A 285 -25.75 -14.16 16.11
N TRP A 286 -26.83 -14.58 16.76
CA TRP A 286 -27.89 -13.68 17.17
C TRP A 286 -27.62 -13.06 18.53
N ILE A 287 -27.97 -11.81 18.66
CA ILE A 287 -27.99 -11.07 19.94
C ILE A 287 -29.35 -10.47 20.18
N SER A 288 -29.70 -10.28 21.45
CA SER A 288 -30.85 -9.47 21.85
C SER A 288 -30.36 -8.13 22.42
N LEU A 289 -31.09 -7.09 22.10
CA LEU A 289 -30.87 -5.73 22.57
C LEU A 289 -32.17 -5.16 23.11
N GLU A 290 -32.13 -4.67 24.33
CA GLU A 290 -33.26 -3.90 24.88
C GLU A 290 -33.42 -2.56 24.12
N ALA A 291 -34.62 -2.05 24.06
CA ALA A 291 -34.95 -0.76 23.43
C ALA A 291 -34.14 0.42 23.99
N SER A 292 -33.71 0.33 25.27
CA SER A 292 -32.81 1.30 25.92
C SER A 292 -31.43 1.42 25.30
N LEU A 293 -30.95 0.37 24.60
CA LEU A 293 -29.61 0.26 24.04
C LEU A 293 -29.49 0.83 22.61
N GLY A 294 -30.28 1.79 22.23
CA GLY A 294 -30.26 2.43 20.91
C GLY A 294 -28.89 2.97 20.47
N LYS A 295 -28.03 3.39 21.42
CA LYS A 295 -26.67 3.84 21.15
C LYS A 295 -25.77 2.68 20.70
N ILE A 296 -25.96 1.50 21.30
CA ILE A 296 -25.20 0.29 20.92
C ILE A 296 -25.64 -0.20 19.55
N ARG A 297 -26.94 -0.24 19.30
CA ARG A 297 -27.50 -0.53 17.98
C ARG A 297 -26.90 0.39 16.91
N ALA A 298 -26.92 1.69 17.13
CA ALA A 298 -26.34 2.67 16.20
C ALA A 298 -24.82 2.49 16.02
N LYS A 299 -24.11 2.01 17.05
CA LYS A 299 -22.68 1.65 16.95
C LYS A 299 -22.49 0.44 16.06
N LEU A 300 -23.22 -0.66 16.30
CA LEU A 300 -23.15 -1.90 15.52
C LEU A 300 -23.52 -1.65 14.05
N PHE A 301 -24.54 -0.83 13.81
CA PHE A 301 -24.95 -0.46 12.45
C PHE A 301 -23.85 0.34 11.70
N ARG A 302 -23.23 1.31 12.38
CA ARG A 302 -22.10 2.08 11.80
C ARG A 302 -20.88 1.22 11.50
N MET A 303 -20.65 0.18 12.29
CA MET A 303 -19.58 -0.79 12.07
C MET A 303 -19.89 -1.74 10.91
N GLY A 304 -21.15 -1.82 10.48
CA GLY A 304 -21.60 -2.73 9.42
C GLY A 304 -21.58 -4.20 9.86
N CYS A 305 -21.76 -4.42 11.17
CA CYS A 305 -21.73 -5.76 11.77
C CYS A 305 -23.10 -6.45 11.77
N ILE A 306 -24.19 -5.75 11.44
CA ILE A 306 -25.55 -6.28 11.44
C ILE A 306 -25.87 -6.81 10.04
N ASN A 307 -26.18 -8.10 9.95
CA ASN A 307 -26.60 -8.77 8.71
C ASN A 307 -28.12 -8.82 8.57
N GLU A 308 -28.83 -9.07 9.67
CA GLU A 308 -30.28 -9.19 9.71
C GLU A 308 -30.78 -8.61 11.04
N GLU A 309 -31.98 -8.01 11.05
CA GLU A 309 -32.58 -7.41 12.23
C GLU A 309 -34.07 -7.77 12.32
N LYS A 310 -34.53 -8.15 13.50
CA LYS A 310 -35.95 -8.46 13.82
C LYS A 310 -36.34 -7.74 15.09
N THR A 311 -37.60 -7.32 15.20
CA THR A 311 -38.10 -6.67 16.39
C THR A 311 -39.31 -7.42 16.90
N SER A 312 -39.30 -7.78 18.18
CA SER A 312 -40.45 -8.44 18.86
C SER A 312 -41.60 -7.47 19.06
N SER A 313 -42.79 -8.01 19.26
CA SER A 313 -44.00 -7.27 19.65
C SER A 313 -43.83 -6.50 20.98
N THR A 314 -42.91 -6.92 21.84
CA THR A 314 -42.53 -6.28 23.10
C THR A 314 -41.54 -5.13 22.96
N GLY A 315 -41.06 -4.86 21.74
CA GLY A 315 -40.05 -3.83 21.46
C GLY A 315 -38.60 -4.27 21.67
N GLN A 316 -38.36 -5.55 21.98
CA GLN A 316 -37.04 -6.14 22.06
C GLN A 316 -36.49 -6.39 20.65
N MET A 317 -35.26 -6.06 20.45
CA MET A 317 -34.61 -6.18 19.13
C MET A 317 -33.66 -7.37 19.10
N TYR A 318 -33.74 -8.14 18.06
CA TYR A 318 -32.84 -9.24 17.73
C TYR A 318 -32.04 -8.89 16.48
N ALA A 319 -30.72 -9.06 16.56
CA ALA A 319 -29.86 -8.81 15.42
C ALA A 319 -28.90 -9.99 15.18
N HIS A 320 -28.83 -10.45 13.94
CA HIS A 320 -27.79 -11.36 13.53
C HIS A 320 -26.54 -10.56 13.22
N ILE A 321 -25.48 -10.73 14.01
CA ILE A 321 -24.27 -9.96 13.91
C ILE A 321 -23.07 -10.81 13.51
N ASN A 322 -22.10 -10.15 12.85
CA ASN A 322 -20.77 -10.64 12.61
C ASN A 322 -19.78 -9.62 13.18
N ILE A 323 -19.17 -9.91 14.31
CA ILE A 323 -18.34 -8.98 15.09
C ILE A 323 -17.08 -9.68 15.62
N GLY A 324 -15.99 -8.92 15.75
CA GLY A 324 -14.77 -9.43 16.40
C GLY A 324 -15.04 -9.81 17.86
N LYS A 325 -14.44 -10.91 18.32
CA LYS A 325 -14.63 -11.39 19.70
C LYS A 325 -14.24 -10.35 20.73
N ASP A 326 -13.16 -9.61 20.52
CA ASP A 326 -12.74 -8.55 21.44
C ASP A 326 -13.78 -7.45 21.62
N GLU A 327 -14.50 -7.10 20.55
CA GLU A 327 -15.61 -6.12 20.62
C GLU A 327 -16.87 -6.74 21.24
N LEU A 328 -17.11 -8.03 20.99
CA LEU A 328 -18.21 -8.75 21.61
C LEU A 328 -18.03 -8.83 23.13
N ASP A 329 -16.85 -9.16 23.62
CA ASP A 329 -16.53 -9.24 25.04
C ASP A 329 -16.76 -7.92 25.76
N ASN A 330 -16.52 -6.80 25.08
CA ASN A 330 -16.85 -5.45 25.59
C ASN A 330 -18.36 -5.18 25.67
N LEU A 331 -19.19 -5.95 24.96
CA LEU A 331 -20.65 -5.78 24.95
C LEU A 331 -21.37 -6.75 25.90
N ILE A 332 -20.83 -7.94 26.12
CA ILE A 332 -21.42 -9.00 26.96
C ILE A 332 -21.63 -8.53 28.42
N GLY A 333 -20.86 -7.54 28.92
CA GLY A 333 -21.02 -7.00 30.28
C GLY A 333 -22.11 -5.93 30.42
N ILE A 334 -22.84 -5.58 29.36
CA ILE A 334 -23.81 -4.49 29.38
C ILE A 334 -25.19 -5.05 29.67
N ASN A 335 -25.87 -4.50 30.67
CA ASN A 335 -27.25 -4.86 31.00
C ASN A 335 -28.18 -4.62 29.80
N GLY A 336 -28.98 -5.62 29.45
CA GLY A 336 -29.88 -5.57 28.30
C GLY A 336 -29.27 -6.01 26.98
N PHE A 337 -27.98 -6.50 26.97
CA PHE A 337 -27.34 -7.17 25.87
C PHE A 337 -27.18 -8.66 26.21
N ALA A 338 -27.66 -9.54 25.34
CA ALA A 338 -27.48 -10.98 25.52
C ALA A 338 -27.23 -11.71 24.18
N LEU A 339 -26.54 -12.84 24.26
CA LEU A 339 -26.39 -13.76 23.13
C LEU A 339 -27.63 -14.65 23.07
N CYS A 340 -28.20 -14.86 21.88
CA CYS A 340 -29.41 -15.66 21.65
C CYS A 340 -29.13 -16.80 20.68
N LYS A 341 -29.90 -17.88 20.82
CA LYS A 341 -30.00 -18.91 19.79
C LYS A 341 -31.12 -18.56 18.83
N HIS A 342 -31.01 -19.02 17.58
CA HIS A 342 -32.04 -18.77 16.57
C HIS A 342 -33.43 -19.33 16.98
N GLU A 343 -33.44 -20.42 17.75
CA GLU A 343 -34.65 -21.08 18.24
C GLU A 343 -35.41 -20.18 19.23
N ASP A 344 -34.72 -19.43 20.08
CA ASP A 344 -35.32 -18.54 21.08
C ASP A 344 -36.04 -17.35 20.42
N ILE A 345 -35.58 -16.93 19.23
CA ILE A 345 -36.15 -15.79 18.50
C ILE A 345 -37.50 -16.13 17.83
N ILE A 346 -37.62 -17.39 17.34
CA ILE A 346 -38.86 -17.85 16.68
C ILE A 346 -40.04 -17.93 17.67
N LEU A 347 -39.74 -18.13 18.95
CA LEU A 347 -40.74 -18.21 20.03
C LEU A 347 -41.23 -16.84 20.51
N GLU A 348 -40.47 -15.74 20.24
CA GLU A 348 -40.80 -14.39 20.74
C GLU A 348 -41.24 -13.42 19.63
N LEU A 349 -41.19 -13.83 18.37
CA LEU A 349 -41.72 -13.10 17.22
C LEU A 349 -43.16 -13.45 16.92
#